data_5eb802a9b1da576498e424766f44f10f
#
_entry.id   5eb802a9b1da576498e424766f44f10f
#
_cell.length_a   1.000
_cell.length_b   1.000
_cell.length_c   1.000
_cell.angle_alpha   90.00
_cell.angle_beta   90.00
_cell.angle_gamma   90.00
#
_symmetry.space_group_name_H-M   'P 1'
#
loop_
_entity.id
_entity.type
_entity.pdbx_description
1 polymer ?
#
loop_
_entity_poly.entity_id
_entity_poly.type
_entity_poly.pdbx_seq_one_letter_code
_entity_poly.pdbx_strand_id
1 'polypeptide(L)'
;MRDLAVTGIYVNMTDIKLDENSPPPAQDEAFDDEALREAIEMLFFAYRDFTSGPDEILTEYGFGRAHHRVIYFVGRNPDLTVSDLLGILRITKQSLNRVLGQLFREDFFAQNPGRRDRRQR
;
A
#
# COMPACT_ATOMS: atom_id res chain seq x y z
N MET A 1 -12.11 6.63 16.07
CA MET A 1 -11.98 5.18 15.93
C MET A 1 -10.54 4.76 16.08
N ARG A 2 -10.32 3.80 16.90
CA ARG A 2 -8.96 3.32 17.13
C ARG A 2 -8.69 2.12 16.25
N ASP A 3 -7.59 2.16 15.59
CA ASP A 3 -7.18 1.18 14.58
C ASP A 3 -6.36 0.06 15.18
N LEU A 4 -6.64 -0.33 16.40
CA LEU A 4 -5.89 -1.34 17.13
C LEU A 4 -5.86 -2.69 16.40
N ALA A 5 -6.97 -3.07 15.77
CA ALA A 5 -7.04 -4.28 14.99
C ALA A 5 -6.24 -4.20 13.69
N VAL A 6 -6.04 -3.00 13.18
CA VAL A 6 -5.31 -2.76 11.93
C VAL A 6 -3.82 -2.66 12.19
N THR A 7 -3.42 -2.13 13.34
CA THR A 7 -2.00 -2.00 13.71
C THR A 7 -1.29 -3.36 13.83
N GLY A 8 -2.01 -4.43 14.19
CA GLY A 8 -1.44 -5.77 14.27
C GLY A 8 -1.24 -6.49 12.93
N ILE A 9 -1.85 -5.98 11.86
CA ILE A 9 -1.79 -6.60 10.53
C ILE A 9 -0.73 -5.94 9.64
N TYR A 10 -0.38 -4.67 9.93
CA TYR A 10 0.66 -3.97 9.18
C TYR A 10 2.04 -4.36 9.71
N VAL A 11 2.50 -5.50 9.28
CA VAL A 11 3.94 -5.73 9.22
C VAL A 11 4.47 -4.75 8.17
N ASN A 12 5.22 -3.77 8.60
CA ASN A 12 5.94 -2.92 7.68
C ASN A 12 6.87 -3.82 6.88
N MET A 13 6.58 -4.00 5.60
CA MET A 13 7.38 -4.87 4.74
C MET A 13 8.84 -4.41 4.62
N THR A 14 9.13 -3.19 5.04
CA THR A 14 10.52 -2.68 5.13
C THR A 14 11.22 -3.12 6.41
N ASP A 15 10.47 -3.57 7.43
CA ASP A 15 11.04 -4.06 8.69
C ASP A 15 11.20 -5.60 8.71
N ILE A 16 10.76 -6.29 7.68
CA ILE A 16 11.14 -7.69 7.49
C ILE A 16 12.60 -7.71 7.02
N LYS A 17 13.49 -7.52 7.96
CA LYS A 17 14.87 -7.98 7.78
C LYS A 17 14.79 -9.48 7.82
N LEU A 18 14.87 -10.09 6.65
CA LEU A 18 15.23 -11.50 6.59
C LEU A 18 16.59 -11.58 7.28
N ASP A 19 16.60 -12.15 8.46
CA ASP A 19 17.84 -12.47 9.15
C ASP A 19 18.55 -13.53 8.30
N GLU A 20 19.56 -13.10 7.57
CA GLU A 20 20.38 -13.99 6.72
C GLU A 20 21.02 -15.13 7.51
N ASN A 21 21.04 -15.04 8.84
CA ASN A 21 21.53 -16.05 9.75
C ASN A 21 20.44 -16.92 10.39
N SER A 22 19.17 -16.68 10.05
CA SER A 22 18.12 -17.59 10.49
C SER A 22 18.38 -18.97 9.88
N PRO A 23 18.43 -20.02 10.69
CA PRO A 23 18.54 -21.36 10.15
C PRO A 23 17.35 -21.61 9.19
N PRO A 24 17.56 -22.30 8.08
CA PRO A 24 16.46 -22.66 7.22
C PRO A 24 15.40 -23.39 8.05
N PRO A 25 14.11 -23.15 7.79
CA PRO A 25 13.06 -23.88 8.51
C PRO A 25 13.33 -25.38 8.41
N ALA A 26 13.17 -26.08 9.54
CA ALA A 26 13.36 -27.51 9.57
C ALA A 26 12.53 -28.15 8.45
N GLN A 27 13.08 -29.09 7.73
CA GLN A 27 12.43 -29.70 6.56
C GLN A 27 11.06 -30.33 6.88
N ASP A 28 10.79 -30.57 8.16
CA ASP A 28 9.50 -31.09 8.66
C ASP A 28 8.40 -30.06 8.81
N GLU A 29 8.72 -28.75 8.67
CA GLU A 29 7.76 -27.64 8.72
C GLU A 29 7.46 -27.07 7.32
N ALA A 30 7.93 -27.69 6.28
CA ALA A 30 7.58 -27.31 4.93
C ALA A 30 6.07 -27.50 4.73
N PHE A 31 5.35 -26.41 4.47
CA PHE A 31 3.96 -26.50 4.05
C PHE A 31 3.87 -27.44 2.84
N ASP A 32 2.91 -28.34 2.86
CA ASP A 32 2.66 -29.18 1.70
C ASP A 32 2.13 -28.31 0.53
N ASP A 33 2.18 -28.84 -0.65
CA ASP A 33 1.76 -28.10 -1.87
C ASP A 33 0.31 -27.63 -1.79
N GLU A 34 -0.55 -28.37 -1.12
CA GLU A 34 -1.96 -28.01 -0.96
C GLU A 34 -2.13 -26.82 -0.01
N ALA A 35 -1.46 -26.83 1.12
CA ALA A 35 -1.47 -25.70 2.05
C ALA A 35 -0.93 -24.42 1.40
N LEU A 36 0.06 -24.52 0.54
CA LEU A 36 0.57 -23.39 -0.23
C LEU A 36 -0.46 -22.86 -1.25
N ARG A 37 -1.17 -23.75 -1.95
CA ARG A 37 -2.23 -23.37 -2.87
C ARG A 37 -3.38 -22.68 -2.13
N GLU A 38 -3.83 -23.24 -1.03
CA GLU A 38 -4.86 -22.63 -0.18
C GLU A 38 -4.45 -21.24 0.30
N ALA A 39 -3.21 -21.05 0.71
CA ALA A 39 -2.69 -19.76 1.12
C ALA A 39 -2.70 -18.73 -0.02
N ILE A 40 -2.31 -19.14 -1.23
CA ILE A 40 -2.34 -18.28 -2.43
C ILE A 40 -3.78 -17.90 -2.78
N GLU A 41 -4.71 -18.85 -2.74
CA GLU A 41 -6.12 -18.59 -3.00
C GLU A 41 -6.72 -17.65 -1.96
N MET A 42 -6.40 -17.86 -0.69
CA MET A 42 -6.86 -17.00 0.41
C MET A 42 -6.35 -15.57 0.24
N LEU A 43 -5.08 -15.39 -0.16
CA LEU A 43 -4.50 -14.09 -0.46
C LEU A 43 -5.23 -13.41 -1.63
N PHE A 44 -5.54 -14.16 -2.68
CA PHE A 44 -6.29 -13.64 -3.83
C PHE A 44 -7.69 -13.17 -3.42
N PHE A 45 -8.44 -13.98 -2.69
CA PHE A 45 -9.78 -13.64 -2.24
C PHE A 45 -9.78 -12.46 -1.27
N ALA A 46 -8.87 -12.45 -0.31
CA ALA A 46 -8.73 -11.33 0.63
C ALA A 46 -8.42 -10.01 -0.10
N TYR A 47 -7.54 -10.02 -1.09
CA TYR A 47 -7.24 -8.83 -1.89
C TYR A 47 -8.44 -8.38 -2.73
N ARG A 48 -9.14 -9.32 -3.37
CA ARG A 48 -10.36 -9.05 -4.13
C ARG A 48 -11.42 -8.37 -3.26
N ASP A 49 -11.68 -8.92 -2.09
CA ASP A 49 -12.71 -8.39 -1.20
C ASP A 49 -12.30 -7.06 -0.58
N PHE A 50 -11.02 -6.90 -0.26
CA PHE A 50 -10.45 -5.64 0.21
C PHE A 50 -10.59 -4.50 -0.80
N THR A 51 -10.44 -4.80 -2.09
CA THR A 51 -10.48 -3.78 -3.16
C THR A 51 -11.86 -3.50 -3.71
N SER A 52 -12.81 -4.44 -3.61
CA SER A 52 -14.09 -4.37 -4.31
C SER A 52 -14.93 -3.14 -3.92
N GLY A 53 -15.13 -2.90 -2.64
CA GLY A 53 -15.94 -1.78 -2.17
C GLY A 53 -15.34 -0.41 -2.56
N PRO A 54 -14.07 -0.12 -2.23
CA PRO A 54 -13.41 1.11 -2.67
C PRO A 54 -13.35 1.27 -4.19
N ASP A 55 -13.13 0.20 -4.94
CA ASP A 55 -13.07 0.25 -6.41
C ASP A 55 -14.42 0.70 -7.01
N GLU A 56 -15.55 0.25 -6.47
CA GLU A 56 -16.88 0.70 -6.90
C GLU A 56 -17.06 2.21 -6.72
N ILE A 57 -16.74 2.72 -5.53
CA ILE A 57 -16.84 4.15 -5.22
C ILE A 57 -15.91 4.97 -6.12
N LEU A 58 -14.68 4.55 -6.30
CA LEU A 58 -13.68 5.27 -7.07
C LEU A 58 -13.95 5.24 -8.58
N THR A 59 -14.70 4.24 -9.06
CA THR A 59 -15.12 4.17 -10.46
C THR A 59 -15.98 5.36 -10.87
N GLU A 60 -16.79 5.91 -9.97
CA GLU A 60 -17.59 7.11 -10.22
C GLU A 60 -16.73 8.33 -10.55
N TYR A 61 -15.50 8.37 -10.06
CA TYR A 61 -14.52 9.42 -10.36
C TYR A 61 -13.63 9.08 -11.56
N GLY A 62 -13.82 7.94 -12.20
CA GLY A 62 -12.93 7.44 -13.24
C GLY A 62 -11.58 6.98 -12.69
N PHE A 63 -11.51 6.65 -11.41
CA PHE A 63 -10.30 6.20 -10.73
C PHE A 63 -10.16 4.69 -10.72
N GLY A 64 -8.94 4.21 -10.64
CA GLY A 64 -8.62 2.79 -10.58
C GLY A 64 -7.82 2.43 -9.32
N ARG A 65 -7.27 1.22 -9.32
CA ARG A 65 -6.54 0.66 -8.18
C ARG A 65 -5.33 1.47 -7.73
N ALA A 66 -4.63 2.12 -8.65
CA ALA A 66 -3.51 2.99 -8.29
C ALA A 66 -3.96 4.18 -7.44
N HIS A 67 -5.11 4.75 -7.76
CA HIS A 67 -5.73 5.82 -6.97
C HIS A 67 -6.11 5.32 -5.57
N HIS A 68 -6.77 4.17 -5.48
CA HIS A 68 -7.13 3.54 -4.21
C HIS A 68 -5.89 3.35 -3.31
N ARG A 69 -4.83 2.77 -3.86
CA ARG A 69 -3.59 2.54 -3.10
C ARG A 69 -2.96 3.84 -2.60
N VAL A 70 -2.90 4.86 -3.45
CA VAL A 70 -2.37 6.17 -3.06
C VAL A 70 -3.22 6.79 -1.94
N ILE A 71 -4.55 6.81 -2.08
CA ILE A 71 -5.46 7.32 -1.06
C ILE A 71 -5.25 6.58 0.26
N TYR A 72 -5.16 5.26 0.20
CA TYR A 72 -4.99 4.42 1.37
C TYR A 72 -3.69 4.74 2.12
N PHE A 73 -2.55 4.71 1.44
CA PHE A 73 -1.26 4.92 2.08
C PHE A 73 -1.06 6.35 2.58
N VAL A 74 -1.49 7.35 1.82
CA VAL A 74 -1.41 8.75 2.23
C VAL A 74 -2.37 9.04 3.39
N GLY A 75 -3.57 8.47 3.36
CA GLY A 75 -4.52 8.61 4.46
C GLY A 75 -4.01 8.02 5.77
N ARG A 76 -3.25 6.92 5.70
CA ARG A 76 -2.61 6.29 6.86
C ARG A 76 -1.38 7.06 7.34
N ASN A 77 -0.64 7.65 6.44
CA ASN A 77 0.61 8.35 6.71
C ASN A 77 0.65 9.67 5.92
N PRO A 78 0.08 10.75 6.45
CA PRO A 78 0.02 12.04 5.74
C PRO A 78 1.37 12.64 5.40
N ASP A 79 2.42 12.16 6.04
CA ASP A 79 3.80 12.63 5.87
C ASP A 79 4.59 11.86 4.81
N LEU A 80 3.98 10.88 4.14
CA LEU A 80 4.64 10.15 3.06
C LEU A 80 5.10 11.08 1.94
N THR A 81 6.34 10.88 1.53
CA THR A 81 6.88 11.56 0.36
C THR A 81 6.53 10.82 -0.93
N VAL A 82 6.65 11.51 -2.06
CA VAL A 82 6.52 10.86 -3.38
C VAL A 82 7.51 9.69 -3.53
N SER A 83 8.70 9.84 -2.97
CA SER A 83 9.72 8.78 -2.98
C SER A 83 9.29 7.54 -2.22
N ASP A 84 8.66 7.75 -1.06
CA ASP A 84 8.13 6.64 -0.24
C ASP A 84 7.01 5.90 -0.99
N LEU A 85 6.09 6.65 -1.61
CA LEU A 85 5.02 6.07 -2.40
C LEU A 85 5.53 5.26 -3.60
N LEU A 86 6.56 5.72 -4.27
CA LEU A 86 7.20 4.97 -5.36
C LEU A 86 7.80 3.66 -4.86
N GLY A 87 8.44 3.68 -3.68
CA GLY A 87 8.99 2.48 -3.04
C GLY A 87 7.90 1.47 -2.68
N ILE A 88 6.78 1.94 -2.13
CA ILE A 88 5.65 1.10 -1.71
C ILE A 88 4.93 0.52 -2.93
N LEU A 89 4.54 1.37 -3.88
CA LEU A 89 3.65 1.01 -4.97
C LEU A 89 4.37 0.32 -6.12
N ARG A 90 5.66 0.51 -6.25
CA ARG A 90 6.50 -0.01 -7.35
C ARG A 90 5.94 0.31 -8.74
N ILE A 91 5.47 1.52 -8.91
CA ILE A 91 5.01 2.07 -10.18
C ILE A 91 5.99 3.13 -10.68
N THR A 92 5.84 3.54 -11.94
CA THR A 92 6.70 4.60 -12.50
C THR A 92 6.35 5.96 -11.90
N LYS A 93 7.34 6.83 -11.81
CA LYS A 93 7.14 8.22 -11.36
C LYS A 93 6.09 8.95 -12.21
N GLN A 94 6.07 8.69 -13.50
CA GLN A 94 5.09 9.25 -14.42
C GLN A 94 3.67 8.81 -14.07
N SER A 95 3.46 7.51 -13.81
CA SER A 95 2.16 6.99 -13.39
C SER A 95 1.71 7.58 -12.06
N LEU A 96 2.61 7.68 -11.08
CA LEU A 96 2.29 8.27 -9.79
C LEU A 96 1.94 9.76 -9.92
N ASN A 97 2.69 10.53 -10.69
CA ASN A 97 2.40 11.95 -10.90
C ASN A 97 1.03 12.16 -11.55
N ARG A 98 0.65 11.30 -12.49
CA ARG A 98 -0.68 11.33 -13.10
C ARG A 98 -1.78 11.07 -12.07
N VAL A 99 -1.63 10.03 -11.27
CA VAL A 99 -2.58 9.67 -10.21
C VAL A 99 -2.72 10.80 -9.18
N LEU A 100 -1.60 11.32 -8.69
CA LEU A 100 -1.61 12.44 -7.75
C LEU A 100 -2.28 13.68 -8.34
N GLY A 101 -1.98 14.01 -9.59
CA GLY A 101 -2.61 15.14 -10.29
C GLY A 101 -4.13 15.00 -10.39
N GLN A 102 -4.63 13.79 -10.61
CA GLN A 102 -6.07 13.52 -10.63
C GLN A 102 -6.69 13.63 -9.24
N LEU A 103 -6.05 13.07 -8.22
CA LEU A 103 -6.52 13.15 -6.84
C LEU A 103 -6.56 14.59 -6.29
N PHE A 104 -5.59 15.42 -6.67
CA PHE A 104 -5.61 16.85 -6.32
C PHE A 104 -6.73 17.61 -7.03
N ARG A 105 -7.03 17.30 -8.28
CA ARG A 105 -8.12 17.95 -9.02
C ARG A 105 -9.49 17.64 -8.45
N GLU A 106 -9.66 16.46 -7.90
CA GLU A 106 -10.92 16.00 -7.29
C GLU A 106 -10.95 16.23 -5.76
N ASP A 107 -10.06 17.08 -5.25
CA ASP A 107 -9.99 17.49 -3.84
C ASP A 107 -9.82 16.34 -2.82
N PHE A 108 -9.31 15.19 -3.25
CA PHE A 108 -8.97 14.12 -2.32
C PHE A 108 -7.79 14.48 -1.41
N PHE A 109 -6.89 15.32 -1.90
CA PHE A 109 -5.73 15.79 -1.15
C PHE A 109 -5.59 17.31 -1.22
N ALA A 110 -5.21 17.91 -0.10
CA ALA A 110 -4.75 19.28 -0.06
C ALA A 110 -3.21 19.33 -0.09
N GLN A 111 -2.66 20.21 -0.92
CA GLN A 111 -1.24 20.50 -0.83
C GLN A 111 -0.96 21.29 0.44
N ASN A 112 -0.04 20.81 1.27
CA ASN A 112 0.45 21.58 2.39
C ASN A 112 1.69 22.38 1.95
N PRO A 113 1.56 23.69 1.68
CA PRO A 113 2.65 24.51 1.14
C PRO A 113 3.82 24.69 2.12
N GLY A 114 3.61 24.42 3.42
CA GLY A 114 4.61 24.69 4.45
C GLY A 114 5.83 23.79 4.48
N ARG A 115 5.85 22.68 3.72
CA ARG A 115 6.96 21.72 3.73
C ARG A 115 7.91 21.83 2.55
N ARG A 116 7.48 22.46 1.48
CA ARG A 116 8.34 22.65 0.28
C ARG A 116 9.45 23.67 0.49
N ASP A 117 9.21 24.64 1.38
CA ASP A 117 10.13 25.79 1.57
C ASP A 117 11.29 25.53 2.54
N ARG A 118 11.25 24.44 3.31
CA ARG A 118 12.31 24.15 4.28
C ARG A 118 13.51 23.37 3.73
N ARG A 119 13.45 22.89 2.49
CA ARG A 119 14.54 22.12 1.86
C ARG A 119 15.28 22.86 0.75
N GLN A 120 14.99 24.15 0.52
CA GLN A 120 15.70 25.00 -0.45
C GLN A 120 16.49 26.11 0.22
N ARG A 121 17.07 25.83 1.39
CA ARG A 121 18.13 26.69 1.95
C ARG A 121 19.32 25.85 2.36
#